data_26700ad25f53e318de9b6a461e063f05
#
_entry.id   26700ad25f53e318de9b6a461e063f05
#
_cell.length_a   1.000
_cell.length_b   1.000
_cell.length_c   1.000
_cell.angle_alpha   90.00
_cell.angle_beta   90.00
_cell.angle_gamma   90.00
#
_symmetry.space_group_name_H-M   'P 1'
#
loop_
_entity.id
_entity.type
_entity.pdbx_description
1 polymer ?
#
loop_
_entity_poly.entity_id
_entity_poly.type
_entity_poly.pdbx_seq_one_letter_code
_entity_poly.pdbx_strand_id
1 'polypeptide(L)'
;SSAASDVYKRQAMSSVKGLCPNFQEVKSLNDLKEAVANIGMPGILKPVGASGSKGIFKIESKTHLEDTFNLLLDSTSPNKDKVYSYYPNLYIYEEYIEGEEFSVEGVVQNKEVFIAGITDKRVTPKFSLEYIAFFPSDKPEKVKDEIKKKTKLAIQSLKIDHCAFHLEGRLTESGFKVIEIAARPAGGFITSHLIRLSSGHSFIEKIIDVAIGNNVKDSWPDYENGNKKLCFYSIRAHQSGLFKKIAGLDFIMEIPGVIAVIPLKEEGDEVIMPPQHFSSCFIANIILEGESTEDIENTIDEIESFIKVEIQ
;
A
#
# COMPACT_ATOMS: atom_id res chain seq x y z
N SER A 1 -13.79 11.33 0.91
CA SER A 1 -12.69 11.76 0.07
C SER A 1 -11.36 11.35 0.67
N SER A 2 -10.34 11.16 -0.15
CA SER A 2 -8.96 10.93 0.27
C SER A 2 -8.38 12.07 1.13
N ALA A 3 -9.08 13.18 1.25
CA ALA A 3 -8.70 14.36 2.01
C ALA A 3 -9.05 14.31 3.51
N ALA A 4 -9.76 13.29 3.99
CA ALA A 4 -9.94 13.12 5.42
C ALA A 4 -8.62 12.65 6.06
N SER A 5 -8.17 13.33 7.13
CA SER A 5 -6.97 12.92 7.85
C SER A 5 -7.11 11.50 8.43
N ASP A 6 -6.00 10.81 8.61
CA ASP A 6 -6.02 9.48 9.22
C ASP A 6 -6.65 9.48 10.62
N VAL A 7 -6.49 10.57 11.38
CA VAL A 7 -7.15 10.74 12.68
C VAL A 7 -8.66 10.62 12.57
N TYR A 8 -9.28 11.35 11.62
CA TYR A 8 -10.72 11.27 11.38
C TYR A 8 -11.15 9.85 10.96
N LYS A 9 -10.40 9.22 10.05
CA LYS A 9 -10.69 7.85 9.60
C LYS A 9 -10.63 6.87 10.77
N ARG A 10 -9.61 6.98 11.64
CA ARG A 10 -9.48 6.16 12.85
C ARG A 10 -10.62 6.38 13.83
N GLN A 11 -10.99 7.65 14.09
CA GLN A 11 -12.13 7.98 14.97
C GLN A 11 -13.42 7.34 14.47
N ALA A 12 -13.70 7.41 13.18
CA ALA A 12 -14.88 6.79 12.60
C ALA A 12 -14.87 5.25 12.72
N MET A 13 -13.74 4.61 12.43
CA MET A 13 -13.59 3.15 12.48
C MET A 13 -13.51 2.59 13.90
N SER A 14 -13.06 3.37 14.89
CA SER A 14 -12.96 2.93 16.30
C SER A 14 -14.31 2.64 16.96
N SER A 15 -15.41 3.11 16.36
CA SER A 15 -16.76 2.71 16.76
C SER A 15 -17.02 1.21 16.59
N VAL A 16 -16.23 0.52 15.77
CA VAL A 16 -16.26 -0.94 15.55
C VAL A 16 -15.04 -1.56 16.22
N LYS A 17 -15.27 -2.28 17.33
CA LYS A 17 -14.20 -2.89 18.12
C LYS A 17 -13.27 -3.76 17.27
N GLY A 18 -11.97 -3.50 17.34
CA GLY A 18 -10.92 -4.29 16.68
C GLY A 18 -10.87 -4.12 15.15
N LEU A 19 -11.52 -3.09 14.58
CA LEU A 19 -11.49 -2.81 13.14
C LEU A 19 -10.18 -2.15 12.71
N CYS A 20 -9.63 -1.26 13.52
CA CYS A 20 -8.38 -0.55 13.25
C CYS A 20 -7.44 -0.57 14.46
N PRO A 21 -6.16 -0.19 14.33
CA PRO A 21 -5.22 -0.03 15.43
C PRO A 21 -5.72 0.95 16.49
N ASN A 22 -5.25 0.79 17.75
CA ASN A 22 -5.30 1.86 18.73
C ASN A 22 -4.43 3.02 18.23
N PHE A 23 -4.84 4.27 18.50
CA PHE A 23 -4.16 5.43 17.96
C PHE A 23 -4.28 6.65 18.88
N GLN A 24 -3.34 7.59 18.73
CA GLN A 24 -3.38 8.90 19.36
C GLN A 24 -2.80 9.96 18.42
N GLU A 25 -3.43 11.13 18.38
CA GLU A 25 -2.92 12.31 17.65
C GLU A 25 -1.65 12.83 18.33
N VAL A 26 -0.68 13.26 17.53
CA VAL A 26 0.63 13.77 18.00
C VAL A 26 0.94 15.07 17.27
N LYS A 27 1.22 16.13 18.04
CA LYS A 27 1.65 17.45 17.57
C LYS A 27 3.02 17.87 18.13
N SER A 28 3.45 17.19 19.18
CA SER A 28 4.70 17.49 19.88
C SER A 28 5.39 16.21 20.37
N LEU A 29 6.66 16.33 20.74
CA LEU A 29 7.39 15.24 21.38
C LEU A 29 6.74 14.78 22.70
N ASN A 30 6.10 15.69 23.44
CA ASN A 30 5.40 15.32 24.67
C ASN A 30 4.14 14.48 24.36
N ASP A 31 3.36 14.83 23.33
CA ASP A 31 2.23 14.03 22.89
C ASP A 31 2.68 12.63 22.44
N LEU A 32 3.84 12.54 21.74
CA LEU A 32 4.40 11.25 21.34
C LEU A 32 4.79 10.41 22.58
N LYS A 33 5.43 10.99 23.58
CA LYS A 33 5.78 10.28 24.84
C LYS A 33 4.53 9.76 25.54
N GLU A 34 3.46 10.55 25.58
CA GLU A 34 2.18 10.17 26.15
C GLU A 34 1.51 9.05 25.32
N ALA A 35 1.48 9.19 23.98
CA ALA A 35 0.93 8.19 23.08
C ALA A 35 1.63 6.83 23.23
N VAL A 36 2.97 6.83 23.31
CA VAL A 36 3.76 5.61 23.56
C VAL A 36 3.46 4.99 24.92
N ALA A 37 3.21 5.82 25.94
CA ALA A 37 2.84 5.32 27.28
C ALA A 37 1.44 4.67 27.26
N ASN A 38 0.49 5.22 26.53
CA ASN A 38 -0.91 4.76 26.45
C ASN A 38 -1.10 3.55 25.54
N ILE A 39 -0.44 3.53 24.39
CA ILE A 39 -0.64 2.51 23.34
C ILE A 39 0.39 1.38 23.46
N GLY A 40 1.61 1.71 23.90
CA GLY A 40 2.70 0.75 23.97
C GLY A 40 3.61 0.78 22.73
N MET A 41 4.53 -0.19 22.69
CA MET A 41 5.48 -0.42 21.60
C MET A 41 5.49 -1.92 21.23
N PRO A 42 5.84 -2.26 19.97
CA PRO A 42 6.16 -1.36 18.87
C PRO A 42 4.95 -0.57 18.39
N GLY A 43 5.20 0.62 17.84
CA GLY A 43 4.18 1.48 17.26
C GLY A 43 4.63 2.16 15.99
N ILE A 44 3.70 2.76 15.27
CA ILE A 44 3.93 3.49 14.03
C ILE A 44 3.66 4.98 14.26
N LEU A 45 4.65 5.82 13.98
CA LEU A 45 4.51 7.27 13.91
C LEU A 45 4.52 7.71 12.45
N LYS A 46 3.50 8.45 12.03
CA LYS A 46 3.36 8.91 10.63
C LYS A 46 2.59 10.23 10.51
N PRO A 47 2.76 11.00 9.41
CA PRO A 47 1.92 12.14 9.10
C PRO A 47 0.50 11.70 8.74
N VAL A 48 -0.51 12.52 9.08
CA VAL A 48 -1.94 12.15 8.92
C VAL A 48 -2.48 12.28 7.49
N GLY A 49 -1.72 12.83 6.55
CA GLY A 49 -2.19 13.14 5.20
C GLY A 49 -1.24 12.70 4.08
N ALA A 50 -0.22 11.90 4.37
CA ALA A 50 0.71 11.39 3.36
C ALA A 50 0.18 10.11 2.69
N SER A 51 0.85 9.69 1.61
CA SER A 51 0.58 8.46 0.88
C SER A 51 1.89 7.82 0.40
N GLY A 52 1.86 6.53 0.05
CA GLY A 52 3.04 5.81 -0.46
C GLY A 52 4.11 5.62 0.62
N SER A 53 3.72 5.29 1.82
CA SER A 53 4.58 5.05 2.99
C SER A 53 5.50 6.23 3.38
N LYS A 54 5.23 7.43 2.87
CA LYS A 54 6.05 8.63 3.13
C LYS A 54 5.96 9.06 4.59
N GLY A 55 7.11 9.08 5.27
CA GLY A 55 7.21 9.52 6.66
C GLY A 55 6.69 8.50 7.69
N ILE A 56 6.65 7.21 7.35
CA ILE A 56 6.31 6.14 8.28
C ILE A 56 7.56 5.72 9.07
N PHE A 57 7.49 5.81 10.39
CA PHE A 57 8.55 5.42 11.31
C PHE A 57 8.03 4.39 12.32
N LYS A 58 8.67 3.22 12.38
CA LYS A 58 8.43 2.23 13.42
C LYS A 58 9.22 2.59 14.66
N ILE A 59 8.54 2.72 15.79
CA ILE A 59 9.13 3.00 17.10
C ILE A 59 9.15 1.71 17.90
N GLU A 60 10.34 1.22 18.20
CA GLU A 60 10.57 -0.03 18.94
C GLU A 60 11.18 0.20 20.34
N SER A 61 11.70 1.42 20.60
CA SER A 61 12.36 1.74 21.86
C SER A 61 12.12 3.19 22.25
N LYS A 62 12.00 3.43 23.57
CA LYS A 62 11.90 4.79 24.15
C LYS A 62 13.19 5.61 24.01
N THR A 63 14.34 4.95 23.85
CA THR A 63 15.65 5.63 23.81
C THR A 63 15.83 6.54 22.59
N HIS A 64 15.10 6.28 21.49
CA HIS A 64 15.22 7.03 20.23
C HIS A 64 13.98 7.86 19.87
N LEU A 65 13.08 8.12 20.83
CA LEU A 65 11.84 8.86 20.56
C LEU A 65 12.09 10.27 20.02
N GLU A 66 13.01 10.99 20.66
CA GLU A 66 13.35 12.36 20.26
C GLU A 66 14.03 12.40 18.90
N ASP A 67 15.02 11.53 18.68
CA ASP A 67 15.72 11.43 17.39
C ASP A 67 14.74 11.06 16.26
N THR A 68 13.85 10.09 16.51
CA THR A 68 12.84 9.68 15.53
C THR A 68 11.85 10.81 15.26
N PHE A 69 11.41 11.53 16.27
CA PHE A 69 10.50 12.66 16.10
C PHE A 69 11.15 13.81 15.31
N ASN A 70 12.41 14.15 15.62
CA ASN A 70 13.15 15.15 14.87
C ASN A 70 13.38 14.73 13.41
N LEU A 71 13.70 13.46 13.18
CA LEU A 71 13.85 12.91 11.83
C LEU A 71 12.52 12.94 11.05
N LEU A 72 11.39 12.68 11.71
CA LEU A 72 10.07 12.83 11.12
C LEU A 72 9.82 14.29 10.71
N LEU A 73 10.05 15.26 11.60
CA LEU A 73 9.86 16.69 11.31
C LEU A 73 10.70 17.14 10.11
N ASP A 74 11.95 16.70 10.03
CA ASP A 74 12.85 17.04 8.92
C ASP A 74 12.38 16.40 7.59
N SER A 75 12.01 15.12 7.62
CA SER A 75 11.61 14.37 6.42
C SER A 75 10.21 14.72 5.90
N THR A 76 9.34 15.33 6.73
CA THR A 76 7.94 15.64 6.40
C THR A 76 7.67 17.15 6.29
N SER A 77 8.70 17.94 5.99
CA SER A 77 8.50 19.37 5.77
C SER A 77 7.84 19.67 4.41
N PRO A 78 7.03 20.75 4.30
CA PRO A 78 6.42 21.16 3.03
C PRO A 78 7.41 21.45 1.90
N ASN A 79 8.68 21.74 2.24
CA ASN A 79 9.77 21.92 1.28
C ASN A 79 10.22 20.61 0.63
N LYS A 80 9.98 19.47 1.28
CA LYS A 80 10.32 18.14 0.76
C LYS A 80 9.21 17.59 -0.16
N ASP A 81 7.95 17.77 0.25
CA ASP A 81 6.79 17.37 -0.57
C ASP A 81 5.58 18.25 -0.20
N LYS A 82 4.91 18.78 -1.22
CA LYS A 82 3.69 19.60 -1.08
C LYS A 82 2.59 18.91 -0.28
N VAL A 83 2.55 17.58 -0.24
CA VAL A 83 1.53 16.82 0.50
C VAL A 83 1.53 17.18 1.99
N TYR A 84 2.68 17.50 2.56
CA TYR A 84 2.80 17.86 3.97
C TYR A 84 2.25 19.26 4.32
N SER A 85 1.97 20.10 3.31
CA SER A 85 1.34 21.42 3.55
C SER A 85 -0.15 21.35 3.90
N TYR A 86 -0.83 20.23 3.60
CA TYR A 86 -2.25 20.07 3.90
C TYR A 86 -2.55 19.86 5.39
N TYR A 87 -1.62 19.23 6.12
CA TYR A 87 -1.74 18.95 7.55
C TYR A 87 -0.40 19.19 8.24
N PRO A 88 0.06 20.46 8.31
CA PRO A 88 1.38 20.77 8.87
C PRO A 88 1.44 20.41 10.36
N ASN A 89 2.52 19.75 10.76
CA ASN A 89 2.80 19.36 12.15
C ASN A 89 1.71 18.52 12.82
N LEU A 90 0.96 17.76 12.02
CA LEU A 90 -0.06 16.84 12.51
C LEU A 90 0.31 15.41 12.17
N TYR A 91 0.53 14.61 13.22
CA TYR A 91 0.96 13.22 13.13
C TYR A 91 0.01 12.33 13.90
N ILE A 92 0.13 11.03 13.69
CA ILE A 92 -0.59 10.01 14.42
C ILE A 92 0.41 8.95 14.89
N TYR A 93 0.28 8.52 16.15
CA TYR A 93 0.94 7.34 16.67
C TYR A 93 -0.06 6.22 16.78
N GLU A 94 0.26 5.06 16.22
CA GLU A 94 -0.63 3.90 16.13
C GLU A 94 0.05 2.65 16.68
N GLU A 95 -0.75 1.73 17.24
CA GLU A 95 -0.35 0.35 17.52
C GLU A 95 0.27 -0.28 16.25
N TYR A 96 1.46 -0.87 16.36
CA TYR A 96 2.01 -1.65 15.25
C TYR A 96 1.24 -2.96 15.11
N ILE A 97 0.68 -3.17 13.93
CA ILE A 97 -0.04 -4.40 13.63
C ILE A 97 0.92 -5.36 12.93
N GLU A 98 1.32 -6.40 13.63
CA GLU A 98 2.12 -7.48 13.05
C GLU A 98 1.22 -8.45 12.28
N GLY A 99 1.61 -8.80 11.05
CA GLY A 99 0.86 -9.72 10.21
C GLY A 99 1.09 -9.49 8.73
N GLU A 100 0.52 -10.38 7.92
CA GLU A 100 0.57 -10.28 6.46
C GLU A 100 -0.28 -9.11 5.98
N GLU A 101 0.24 -8.36 5.01
CA GLU A 101 -0.41 -7.17 4.47
C GLU A 101 -1.22 -7.48 3.21
N PHE A 102 -2.40 -6.87 3.14
CA PHE A 102 -3.34 -7.01 2.03
C PHE A 102 -3.89 -5.66 1.62
N SER A 103 -4.29 -5.58 0.36
CA SER A 103 -5.22 -4.53 -0.05
C SER A 103 -6.52 -5.11 -0.61
N VAL A 104 -7.56 -4.29 -0.57
CA VAL A 104 -8.89 -4.62 -1.11
C VAL A 104 -9.35 -3.49 -1.99
N GLU A 105 -9.65 -3.81 -3.22
CA GLU A 105 -10.12 -2.88 -4.25
C GLU A 105 -11.61 -3.08 -4.52
N GLY A 106 -12.31 -1.98 -4.74
CA GLY A 106 -13.72 -2.03 -5.07
C GLY A 106 -14.33 -0.66 -5.34
N VAL A 107 -15.64 -0.67 -5.47
CA VAL A 107 -16.45 0.55 -5.57
C VAL A 107 -17.59 0.51 -4.56
N VAL A 108 -18.11 1.68 -4.23
CA VAL A 108 -19.34 1.84 -3.44
C VAL A 108 -20.36 2.56 -4.28
N GLN A 109 -21.56 2.04 -4.36
CA GLN A 109 -22.68 2.69 -5.02
C GLN A 109 -23.96 2.45 -4.24
N ASN A 110 -24.70 3.53 -3.91
CA ASN A 110 -25.93 3.47 -3.12
C ASN A 110 -25.75 2.72 -1.79
N LYS A 111 -24.61 2.94 -1.11
CA LYS A 111 -24.21 2.28 0.15
C LYS A 111 -23.95 0.77 0.02
N GLU A 112 -24.07 0.20 -1.16
CA GLU A 112 -23.68 -1.19 -1.46
C GLU A 112 -22.21 -1.24 -1.86
N VAL A 113 -21.46 -2.19 -1.29
CA VAL A 113 -20.01 -2.34 -1.48
C VAL A 113 -19.76 -3.50 -2.45
N PHE A 114 -19.15 -3.20 -3.58
CA PHE A 114 -18.74 -4.14 -4.60
C PHE A 114 -17.22 -4.30 -4.57
N ILE A 115 -16.75 -5.47 -4.20
CA ILE A 115 -15.33 -5.80 -4.08
C ILE A 115 -14.84 -6.41 -5.38
N ALA A 116 -13.80 -5.83 -5.97
CA ALA A 116 -13.15 -6.37 -7.16
C ALA A 116 -12.14 -7.47 -6.80
N GLY A 117 -11.53 -7.42 -5.62
CA GLY A 117 -10.66 -8.48 -5.16
C GLY A 117 -9.74 -8.08 -4.02
N ILE A 118 -8.96 -9.06 -3.58
CA ILE A 118 -7.95 -8.94 -2.53
C ILE A 118 -6.58 -9.15 -3.16
N THR A 119 -5.63 -8.29 -2.81
CA THR A 119 -4.23 -8.32 -3.25
C THR A 119 -3.34 -8.65 -2.05
N ASP A 120 -2.50 -9.67 -2.16
CA ASP A 120 -1.48 -9.99 -1.16
C ASP A 120 -0.27 -9.08 -1.38
N LYS A 121 0.25 -8.44 -0.31
CA LYS A 121 1.33 -7.46 -0.40
C LYS A 121 2.58 -7.88 0.35
N ARG A 122 3.75 -7.52 -0.17
CA ARG A 122 5.00 -7.56 0.57
C ARG A 122 5.59 -6.17 0.66
N VAL A 123 5.98 -5.81 1.87
CA VAL A 123 6.56 -4.51 2.22
C VAL A 123 7.91 -4.66 2.86
N THR A 124 8.75 -3.63 2.75
CA THR A 124 10.05 -3.63 3.41
C THR A 124 9.90 -3.54 4.94
N PRO A 125 10.74 -4.26 5.72
CA PRO A 125 10.60 -4.30 7.19
C PRO A 125 10.70 -2.94 7.87
N LYS A 126 11.58 -2.06 7.37
CA LYS A 126 11.92 -0.81 8.07
C LYS A 126 10.97 0.35 7.78
N PHE A 127 10.51 0.51 6.52
CA PHE A 127 9.74 1.68 6.10
C PHE A 127 8.41 1.31 5.45
N SER A 128 8.01 0.02 5.52
CA SER A 128 6.77 -0.49 4.92
C SER A 128 6.58 -0.07 3.45
N LEU A 129 7.69 -0.02 2.68
CA LEU A 129 7.61 0.26 1.25
C LEU A 129 7.12 -0.99 0.53
N GLU A 130 5.99 -0.90 -0.16
CA GLU A 130 5.47 -1.98 -1.00
C GLU A 130 6.41 -2.23 -2.18
N TYR A 131 6.76 -3.48 -2.41
CA TYR A 131 7.62 -3.87 -3.53
C TYR A 131 7.13 -5.10 -4.29
N ILE A 132 6.18 -5.86 -3.74
CA ILE A 132 5.49 -6.96 -4.41
C ILE A 132 4.00 -6.89 -4.07
N ALA A 133 3.17 -7.12 -5.08
CA ALA A 133 1.74 -7.30 -4.93
C ALA A 133 1.26 -8.44 -5.83
N PHE A 134 0.57 -9.44 -5.25
CA PHE A 134 0.00 -10.59 -5.97
C PHE A 134 -1.52 -10.48 -6.04
N PHE A 135 -2.09 -10.66 -7.22
CA PHE A 135 -3.54 -10.68 -7.44
C PHE A 135 -3.95 -11.88 -8.32
N PRO A 136 -5.09 -12.53 -8.03
CA PRO A 136 -5.89 -12.44 -6.81
C PRO A 136 -5.19 -13.10 -5.60
N SER A 137 -5.69 -12.86 -4.40
CA SER A 137 -5.16 -13.48 -3.17
C SER A 137 -5.36 -15.00 -3.17
N ASP A 138 -4.34 -15.75 -2.71
CA ASP A 138 -4.39 -17.21 -2.53
C ASP A 138 -4.92 -17.63 -1.16
N LYS A 139 -5.36 -16.68 -0.33
CA LYS A 139 -5.86 -17.03 1.00
C LYS A 139 -7.13 -17.87 0.93
N PRO A 140 -7.32 -18.80 1.89
CA PRO A 140 -8.55 -19.58 2.00
C PRO A 140 -9.79 -18.69 2.04
N GLU A 141 -10.91 -19.15 1.48
CA GLU A 141 -12.17 -18.39 1.41
C GLU A 141 -12.60 -17.82 2.76
N LYS A 142 -12.45 -18.59 3.85
CA LYS A 142 -12.77 -18.13 5.22
C LYS A 142 -12.00 -16.85 5.59
N VAL A 143 -10.74 -16.73 5.16
CA VAL A 143 -9.90 -15.55 5.41
C VAL A 143 -10.35 -14.40 4.52
N LYS A 144 -10.58 -14.68 3.24
CA LYS A 144 -11.10 -13.68 2.29
C LYS A 144 -12.45 -13.12 2.72
N ASP A 145 -13.35 -13.96 3.22
CA ASP A 145 -14.65 -13.55 3.76
C ASP A 145 -14.51 -12.62 4.98
N GLU A 146 -13.56 -12.91 5.87
CA GLU A 146 -13.27 -12.02 7.01
C GLU A 146 -12.76 -10.66 6.53
N ILE A 147 -11.79 -10.64 5.61
CA ILE A 147 -11.25 -9.41 5.02
C ILE A 147 -12.37 -8.60 4.35
N LYS A 148 -13.20 -9.25 3.51
CA LYS A 148 -14.34 -8.62 2.83
C LYS A 148 -15.36 -8.06 3.83
N LYS A 149 -15.66 -8.78 4.90
CA LYS A 149 -16.56 -8.32 5.97
C LYS A 149 -16.03 -7.09 6.69
N LYS A 150 -14.74 -7.10 7.09
CA LYS A 150 -14.10 -5.95 7.76
C LYS A 150 -13.99 -4.74 6.82
N THR A 151 -13.73 -4.95 5.54
CA THR A 151 -13.76 -3.93 4.50
C THR A 151 -15.13 -3.22 4.44
N LYS A 152 -16.22 -3.99 4.38
CA LYS A 152 -17.57 -3.43 4.38
C LYS A 152 -17.87 -2.60 5.62
N LEU A 153 -17.45 -3.06 6.81
CA LEU A 153 -17.61 -2.32 8.06
C LEU A 153 -16.82 -1.00 8.06
N ALA A 154 -15.59 -0.99 7.52
CA ALA A 154 -14.78 0.22 7.41
C ALA A 154 -15.42 1.25 6.47
N ILE A 155 -15.89 0.82 5.31
CA ILE A 155 -16.60 1.66 4.33
C ILE A 155 -17.85 2.29 4.96
N GLN A 156 -18.67 1.48 5.66
CA GLN A 156 -19.88 1.94 6.33
C GLN A 156 -19.57 2.96 7.45
N SER A 157 -18.53 2.71 8.26
CA SER A 157 -18.10 3.63 9.33
C SER A 157 -17.70 5.00 8.79
N LEU A 158 -17.07 5.04 7.61
CA LEU A 158 -16.62 6.25 6.96
C LEU A 158 -17.69 6.91 6.07
N LYS A 159 -18.84 6.27 5.89
CA LYS A 159 -19.93 6.72 5.03
C LYS A 159 -19.46 7.02 3.60
N ILE A 160 -18.53 6.22 3.09
CA ILE A 160 -18.03 6.29 1.71
C ILE A 160 -19.15 5.84 0.78
N ASP A 161 -19.42 6.61 -0.29
CA ASP A 161 -20.41 6.25 -1.30
C ASP A 161 -20.06 6.88 -2.65
N HIS A 162 -20.57 6.29 -3.75
CA HIS A 162 -20.42 6.74 -5.14
C HIS A 162 -18.96 6.97 -5.57
N CYS A 163 -18.05 6.08 -5.19
CA CYS A 163 -16.63 6.16 -5.62
C CYS A 163 -15.94 4.81 -5.55
N ALA A 164 -14.75 4.73 -6.16
CA ALA A 164 -13.81 3.66 -5.91
C ALA A 164 -13.20 3.77 -4.51
N PHE A 165 -12.76 2.64 -3.96
CA PHE A 165 -11.96 2.60 -2.75
C PHE A 165 -10.75 1.67 -2.91
N HIS A 166 -9.72 1.99 -2.16
CA HIS A 166 -8.54 1.19 -1.90
C HIS A 166 -8.36 1.12 -0.39
N LEU A 167 -8.38 -0.08 0.15
CA LEU A 167 -8.23 -0.34 1.58
C LEU A 167 -7.00 -1.20 1.81
N GLU A 168 -6.19 -0.85 2.79
CA GLU A 168 -5.04 -1.63 3.23
C GLU A 168 -5.26 -2.12 4.67
N GLY A 169 -4.80 -3.33 4.95
CA GLY A 169 -4.89 -3.91 6.27
C GLY A 169 -3.96 -5.09 6.46
N ARG A 170 -3.87 -5.55 7.70
CA ARG A 170 -3.06 -6.72 8.06
C ARG A 170 -3.89 -7.81 8.71
N LEU A 171 -3.59 -9.04 8.31
CA LEU A 171 -4.13 -10.24 8.94
C LEU A 171 -3.24 -10.64 10.10
N THR A 172 -3.81 -10.61 11.30
CA THR A 172 -3.16 -11.00 12.54
C THR A 172 -3.75 -12.31 13.07
N GLU A 173 -3.18 -12.88 14.11
CA GLU A 173 -3.79 -14.02 14.82
C GLU A 173 -5.19 -13.69 15.38
N SER A 174 -5.46 -12.42 15.70
CA SER A 174 -6.75 -11.95 16.21
C SER A 174 -7.73 -11.50 15.12
N GLY A 175 -7.36 -11.64 13.85
CA GLY A 175 -8.16 -11.30 12.69
C GLY A 175 -7.63 -10.09 11.90
N PHE A 176 -8.37 -9.70 10.86
CA PHE A 176 -7.98 -8.61 9.98
C PHE A 176 -8.22 -7.23 10.60
N LYS A 177 -7.19 -6.37 10.57
CA LYS A 177 -7.26 -4.97 11.01
C LYS A 177 -6.97 -4.03 9.84
N VAL A 178 -7.79 -2.99 9.69
CA VAL A 178 -7.65 -1.97 8.64
C VAL A 178 -6.59 -0.95 9.03
N ILE A 179 -5.58 -0.76 8.16
CA ILE A 179 -4.48 0.18 8.35
C ILE A 179 -4.75 1.50 7.63
N GLU A 180 -5.25 1.43 6.41
CA GLU A 180 -5.54 2.62 5.61
C GLU A 180 -6.78 2.38 4.73
N ILE A 181 -7.48 3.47 4.42
CA ILE A 181 -8.54 3.47 3.42
C ILE A 181 -8.57 4.80 2.70
N ALA A 182 -8.65 4.74 1.37
CA ALA A 182 -8.74 5.89 0.50
C ALA A 182 -9.91 5.76 -0.47
N ALA A 183 -10.67 6.84 -0.65
CA ALA A 183 -11.76 6.92 -1.62
C ALA A 183 -11.21 7.24 -3.02
N ARG A 184 -10.39 6.36 -3.54
CA ARG A 184 -9.74 6.40 -4.86
C ARG A 184 -9.36 4.99 -5.31
N PRO A 185 -9.10 4.77 -6.62
CA PRO A 185 -8.51 3.51 -7.09
C PRO A 185 -7.10 3.29 -6.54
N ALA A 186 -6.67 2.02 -6.48
CA ALA A 186 -5.30 1.62 -6.12
C ALA A 186 -4.28 2.11 -7.15
N GLY A 187 -3.05 2.36 -6.67
CA GLY A 187 -1.85 2.48 -7.48
C GLY A 187 -1.19 1.13 -7.77
N GLY A 188 0.13 1.13 -7.98
CA GLY A 188 0.94 -0.10 -8.10
C GLY A 188 0.45 -1.07 -9.19
N PHE A 189 -0.11 -0.55 -10.28
CA PHE A 189 -0.70 -1.33 -11.39
C PHE A 189 -1.87 -2.26 -11.00
N ILE A 190 -2.29 -2.31 -9.73
CA ILE A 190 -3.39 -3.18 -9.27
C ILE A 190 -4.67 -2.89 -10.07
N THR A 191 -5.15 -1.63 -10.01
CA THR A 191 -6.39 -1.24 -10.70
C THR A 191 -6.28 -1.32 -12.22
N SER A 192 -5.16 -0.89 -12.79
CA SER A 192 -5.02 -0.72 -14.24
C SER A 192 -4.63 -2.00 -14.96
N HIS A 193 -3.86 -2.89 -14.32
CA HIS A 193 -3.27 -4.07 -14.97
C HIS A 193 -3.63 -5.37 -14.27
N LEU A 194 -3.30 -5.55 -12.97
CA LEU A 194 -3.40 -6.86 -12.34
C LEU A 194 -4.83 -7.41 -12.36
N ILE A 195 -5.83 -6.61 -11.95
CA ILE A 195 -7.23 -7.03 -11.95
C ILE A 195 -7.69 -7.39 -13.37
N ARG A 196 -7.37 -6.54 -14.37
CA ARG A 196 -7.79 -6.77 -15.74
C ARG A 196 -7.13 -7.98 -16.38
N LEU A 197 -5.82 -8.13 -16.23
CA LEU A 197 -5.05 -9.21 -16.83
C LEU A 197 -5.41 -10.57 -16.22
N SER A 198 -5.73 -10.60 -14.92
CA SER A 198 -6.18 -11.82 -14.24
C SER A 198 -7.60 -12.21 -14.65
N SER A 199 -8.56 -11.29 -14.56
CA SER A 199 -9.99 -11.59 -14.72
C SER A 199 -10.51 -11.46 -16.14
N GLY A 200 -9.79 -10.77 -17.04
CA GLY A 200 -10.28 -10.40 -18.37
C GLY A 200 -11.25 -9.21 -18.36
N HIS A 201 -11.62 -8.67 -17.20
CA HIS A 201 -12.59 -7.59 -17.06
C HIS A 201 -11.93 -6.25 -16.62
N SER A 202 -12.35 -5.14 -17.24
CA SER A 202 -11.85 -3.80 -16.89
C SER A 202 -12.50 -3.30 -15.62
N PHE A 203 -11.72 -3.18 -14.54
CA PHE A 203 -12.19 -2.55 -13.30
C PHE A 203 -12.33 -1.03 -13.43
N ILE A 204 -11.50 -0.40 -14.29
CA ILE A 204 -11.58 1.03 -14.58
C ILE A 204 -12.94 1.40 -15.18
N GLU A 205 -13.51 0.57 -16.04
CA GLU A 205 -14.86 0.81 -16.59
C GLU A 205 -15.92 0.87 -15.50
N LYS A 206 -15.85 -0.01 -14.49
CA LYS A 206 -16.80 0.02 -13.36
C LYS A 206 -16.62 1.25 -12.47
N ILE A 207 -15.39 1.73 -12.32
CA ILE A 207 -15.11 3.00 -11.63
C ILE A 207 -15.75 4.18 -12.37
N ILE A 208 -15.63 4.21 -13.70
CA ILE A 208 -16.24 5.22 -14.55
C ILE A 208 -17.78 5.12 -14.48
N ASP A 209 -18.35 3.92 -14.59
CA ASP A 209 -19.78 3.66 -14.48
C ASP A 209 -20.34 4.27 -13.18
N VAL A 210 -19.70 4.01 -12.03
CA VAL A 210 -20.10 4.60 -10.74
C VAL A 210 -20.00 6.11 -10.76
N ALA A 211 -18.92 6.68 -11.34
CA ALA A 211 -18.69 8.12 -11.37
C ALA A 211 -19.72 8.90 -12.21
N ILE A 212 -20.23 8.28 -13.29
CA ILE A 212 -21.26 8.88 -14.16
C ILE A 212 -22.69 8.44 -13.79
N GLY A 213 -22.86 7.65 -12.71
CA GLY A 213 -24.15 7.26 -12.16
C GLY A 213 -24.79 6.05 -12.81
N ASN A 214 -24.08 5.29 -13.65
CA ASN A 214 -24.56 4.00 -14.18
C ASN A 214 -24.64 2.95 -13.07
N ASN A 215 -25.69 2.14 -13.08
CA ASN A 215 -25.82 1.03 -12.12
C ASN A 215 -24.81 -0.09 -12.44
N VAL A 216 -23.99 -0.45 -11.45
CA VAL A 216 -22.98 -1.51 -11.61
C VAL A 216 -23.44 -2.86 -11.07
N LYS A 217 -24.53 -2.92 -10.30
CA LYS A 217 -24.96 -4.13 -9.59
C LYS A 217 -25.22 -5.31 -10.52
N ASP A 218 -25.98 -5.09 -11.59
CA ASP A 218 -26.39 -6.18 -12.50
C ASP A 218 -25.29 -6.57 -13.49
N SER A 219 -24.24 -5.75 -13.60
CA SER A 219 -23.11 -5.94 -14.52
C SER A 219 -21.78 -6.13 -13.81
N TRP A 220 -21.78 -6.41 -12.49
CA TRP A 220 -20.55 -6.61 -11.70
C TRP A 220 -19.90 -7.94 -12.05
N PRO A 221 -18.67 -7.96 -12.61
CA PRO A 221 -18.00 -9.21 -12.94
C PRO A 221 -17.46 -9.92 -11.71
N ASP A 222 -17.17 -11.21 -11.85
CA ASP A 222 -16.34 -11.94 -10.89
C ASP A 222 -14.86 -11.71 -11.21
N TYR A 223 -14.27 -10.73 -10.57
CA TYR A 223 -12.87 -10.36 -10.79
C TYR A 223 -11.88 -11.33 -10.15
N GLU A 224 -12.27 -12.08 -9.11
CA GLU A 224 -11.38 -13.01 -8.39
C GLU A 224 -11.32 -14.40 -9.04
N ASN A 225 -12.25 -14.72 -9.94
CA ASN A 225 -12.27 -15.98 -10.69
C ASN A 225 -11.46 -15.88 -12.00
N GLY A 226 -10.26 -15.30 -11.91
CA GLY A 226 -9.33 -15.20 -13.04
C GLY A 226 -8.56 -16.49 -13.27
N ASN A 227 -8.11 -16.68 -14.51
CA ASN A 227 -7.35 -17.86 -14.92
C ASN A 227 -5.83 -17.71 -14.69
N LYS A 228 -5.38 -16.56 -14.20
CA LYS A 228 -3.96 -16.24 -14.06
C LYS A 228 -3.69 -15.54 -12.74
N LYS A 229 -2.56 -15.92 -12.12
CA LYS A 229 -1.96 -15.18 -11.04
C LYS A 229 -1.12 -14.05 -11.62
N LEU A 230 -1.27 -12.84 -11.13
CA LEU A 230 -0.53 -11.67 -11.56
C LEU A 230 0.30 -11.12 -10.40
N CYS A 231 1.42 -10.51 -10.73
CA CYS A 231 2.28 -9.86 -9.77
C CYS A 231 2.79 -8.52 -10.30
N PHE A 232 2.82 -7.55 -9.42
CA PHE A 232 3.64 -6.35 -9.54
C PHE A 232 4.87 -6.54 -8.68
N TYR A 233 6.06 -6.39 -9.28
CA TYR A 233 7.35 -6.47 -8.60
C TYR A 233 8.18 -5.22 -8.88
N SER A 234 8.78 -4.60 -7.84
CA SER A 234 9.64 -3.43 -7.97
C SER A 234 11.10 -3.76 -7.73
N ILE A 235 11.95 -3.54 -8.72
CA ILE A 235 13.41 -3.52 -8.56
C ILE A 235 13.78 -2.27 -7.77
N ARG A 236 14.63 -2.44 -6.73
CA ARG A 236 15.03 -1.36 -5.83
C ARG A 236 16.54 -1.20 -5.78
N ALA A 237 17.00 0.04 -5.63
CA ALA A 237 18.37 0.33 -5.24
C ALA A 237 18.59 0.00 -3.76
N HIS A 238 19.84 -0.27 -3.39
CA HIS A 238 20.25 -0.57 -2.02
C HIS A 238 21.15 0.50 -1.41
N GLN A 239 21.50 1.54 -2.21
CA GLN A 239 22.31 2.68 -1.76
C GLN A 239 21.90 3.96 -2.51
N SER A 240 22.19 5.11 -1.90
CA SER A 240 22.04 6.41 -2.56
C SER A 240 23.21 6.68 -3.52
N GLY A 241 22.96 7.50 -4.53
CA GLY A 241 23.97 7.90 -5.52
C GLY A 241 23.35 8.24 -6.88
N LEU A 242 24.13 8.28 -7.93
CA LEU A 242 23.64 8.49 -9.29
C LEU A 242 23.37 7.15 -9.95
N PHE A 243 22.15 6.96 -10.45
CA PHE A 243 21.78 5.76 -11.19
C PHE A 243 22.54 5.68 -12.52
N LYS A 244 23.11 4.52 -12.82
CA LYS A 244 23.78 4.24 -14.09
C LYS A 244 22.93 3.37 -15.01
N LYS A 245 22.60 2.19 -14.57
CA LYS A 245 21.79 1.22 -15.34
C LYS A 245 21.33 0.05 -14.45
N ILE A 246 20.42 -0.74 -15.00
CA ILE A 246 20.19 -2.11 -14.57
C ILE A 246 20.90 -3.02 -15.58
N ALA A 247 22.02 -3.61 -15.19
CA ALA A 247 22.64 -4.63 -16.01
C ALA A 247 21.73 -5.87 -16.05
N GLY A 248 21.57 -6.48 -17.22
CA GLY A 248 20.68 -7.61 -17.43
C GLY A 248 19.21 -7.26 -17.76
N LEU A 249 18.83 -5.98 -17.76
CA LEU A 249 17.44 -5.55 -18.02
C LEU A 249 16.91 -6.04 -19.37
N ASP A 250 17.73 -6.06 -20.40
CA ASP A 250 17.34 -6.47 -21.76
C ASP A 250 16.91 -7.94 -21.85
N PHE A 251 17.38 -8.79 -20.94
CA PHE A 251 17.05 -10.21 -20.90
C PHE A 251 15.77 -10.51 -20.14
N ILE A 252 15.29 -9.59 -19.29
CA ILE A 252 14.09 -9.83 -18.45
C ILE A 252 12.87 -10.13 -19.32
N MET A 253 12.70 -9.42 -20.44
CA MET A 253 11.56 -9.62 -21.35
C MET A 253 11.56 -10.98 -22.07
N GLU A 254 12.66 -11.72 -22.05
CA GLU A 254 12.78 -13.05 -22.63
C GLU A 254 12.35 -14.16 -21.65
N ILE A 255 12.20 -13.81 -20.35
CA ILE A 255 11.82 -14.76 -19.30
C ILE A 255 10.33 -15.05 -19.41
N PRO A 256 9.92 -16.32 -19.47
CA PRO A 256 8.52 -16.70 -19.46
C PRO A 256 7.79 -16.12 -18.23
N GLY A 257 6.59 -15.60 -18.44
CA GLY A 257 5.80 -14.97 -17.38
C GLY A 257 6.05 -13.47 -17.18
N VAL A 258 7.08 -12.88 -17.79
CA VAL A 258 7.27 -11.42 -17.78
C VAL A 258 6.36 -10.78 -18.83
N ILE A 259 5.41 -9.94 -18.37
CA ILE A 259 4.46 -9.23 -19.24
C ILE A 259 4.99 -7.86 -19.64
N ALA A 260 5.58 -7.13 -18.69
CA ALA A 260 6.07 -5.78 -18.92
C ALA A 260 7.20 -5.42 -17.96
N VAL A 261 8.13 -4.60 -18.46
CA VAL A 261 9.19 -3.95 -17.67
C VAL A 261 9.05 -2.44 -17.86
N ILE A 262 8.94 -1.71 -16.78
CA ILE A 262 8.67 -0.26 -16.77
C ILE A 262 9.79 0.42 -15.99
N PRO A 263 10.82 0.95 -16.67
CA PRO A 263 11.87 1.73 -16.03
C PRO A 263 11.30 2.99 -15.35
N LEU A 264 11.81 3.31 -14.17
CA LEU A 264 11.46 4.50 -13.39
C LEU A 264 12.60 5.49 -13.28
N LYS A 265 13.80 5.08 -13.71
CA LYS A 265 15.02 5.89 -13.65
C LYS A 265 15.73 5.86 -14.99
N GLU A 266 16.32 7.01 -15.32
CA GLU A 266 17.24 7.18 -16.45
C GLU A 266 18.66 7.36 -15.92
N GLU A 267 19.69 7.11 -16.78
CA GLU A 267 21.09 7.32 -16.40
C GLU A 267 21.32 8.77 -15.96
N GLY A 268 21.95 8.94 -14.79
CA GLY A 268 22.18 10.24 -14.16
C GLY A 268 21.12 10.68 -13.16
N ASP A 269 20.00 9.96 -13.05
CA ASP A 269 18.99 10.26 -12.04
C ASP A 269 19.54 10.04 -10.64
N GLU A 270 19.19 10.94 -9.73
CA GLU A 270 19.54 10.80 -8.32
C GLU A 270 18.67 9.74 -7.65
N VAL A 271 19.32 8.82 -6.94
CA VAL A 271 18.70 7.84 -6.05
C VAL A 271 19.00 8.26 -4.62
N ILE A 272 17.92 8.45 -3.85
CA ILE A 272 18.00 8.80 -2.43
C ILE A 272 17.25 7.74 -1.62
N MET A 273 17.96 7.13 -0.66
CA MET A 273 17.36 6.11 0.19
C MET A 273 16.49 6.71 1.29
N PRO A 274 15.48 5.96 1.79
CA PRO A 274 14.76 6.35 2.99
C PRO A 274 15.71 6.46 4.21
N PRO A 275 15.44 7.39 5.14
CA PRO A 275 14.22 8.20 5.27
C PRO A 275 14.26 9.55 4.53
N GLN A 276 15.34 9.88 3.84
CA GLN A 276 15.46 11.16 3.13
C GLN A 276 14.48 11.26 1.96
N HIS A 277 14.24 10.14 1.25
CA HIS A 277 13.23 10.07 0.19
C HIS A 277 12.67 8.65 0.07
N PHE A 278 11.34 8.50 0.18
CA PHE A 278 10.70 7.18 0.32
C PHE A 278 10.44 6.45 -1.01
N SER A 279 10.40 7.14 -2.14
CA SER A 279 10.12 6.53 -3.46
C SER A 279 11.29 6.57 -4.44
N SER A 280 12.38 7.27 -4.13
CA SER A 280 13.52 7.41 -5.04
C SER A 280 14.31 6.12 -5.26
N CYS A 281 14.23 5.19 -4.31
CA CYS A 281 14.90 3.89 -4.40
C CYS A 281 14.27 2.89 -5.38
N PHE A 282 13.07 3.15 -5.89
CA PHE A 282 12.45 2.31 -6.90
C PHE A 282 13.04 2.62 -8.28
N ILE A 283 13.56 1.60 -8.95
CA ILE A 283 14.35 1.75 -10.19
C ILE A 283 13.56 1.28 -11.41
N ALA A 284 12.85 0.17 -11.31
CA ALA A 284 11.95 -0.32 -12.35
C ALA A 284 10.82 -1.13 -11.73
N ASN A 285 9.70 -1.23 -12.45
CA ASN A 285 8.59 -2.09 -12.10
C ASN A 285 8.44 -3.19 -13.15
N ILE A 286 8.09 -4.38 -12.71
CA ILE A 286 7.84 -5.53 -13.56
C ILE A 286 6.42 -6.03 -13.29
N ILE A 287 5.70 -6.39 -14.36
CA ILE A 287 4.42 -7.10 -14.27
C ILE A 287 4.69 -8.53 -14.70
N LEU A 288 4.33 -9.48 -13.82
CA LEU A 288 4.53 -10.91 -14.00
C LEU A 288 3.19 -11.64 -14.01
N GLU A 289 3.12 -12.76 -14.75
CA GLU A 289 2.04 -13.73 -14.67
C GLU A 289 2.59 -15.13 -14.39
N GLY A 290 1.79 -15.97 -13.75
CA GLY A 290 2.13 -17.38 -13.48
C GLY A 290 0.88 -18.18 -13.13
N GLU A 291 1.08 -19.49 -12.92
CA GLU A 291 0.01 -20.42 -12.49
C GLU A 291 -0.25 -20.29 -10.97
N SER A 292 0.78 -19.91 -10.19
CA SER A 292 0.73 -19.80 -8.73
C SER A 292 1.64 -18.68 -8.22
N THR A 293 1.51 -18.35 -6.94
CA THR A 293 2.44 -17.43 -6.26
C THR A 293 3.87 -17.99 -6.27
N GLU A 294 4.06 -19.30 -6.02
CA GLU A 294 5.35 -19.96 -6.03
C GLU A 294 6.05 -19.89 -7.41
N ASP A 295 5.29 -20.09 -8.47
CA ASP A 295 5.78 -19.97 -9.84
C ASP A 295 6.32 -18.57 -10.14
N ILE A 296 5.58 -17.54 -9.75
CA ILE A 296 6.00 -16.15 -9.91
C ILE A 296 7.21 -15.82 -9.00
N GLU A 297 7.27 -16.35 -7.79
CA GLU A 297 8.42 -16.18 -6.89
C GLU A 297 9.69 -16.78 -7.50
N ASN A 298 9.62 -17.96 -8.10
CA ASN A 298 10.72 -18.55 -8.83
C ASN A 298 11.19 -17.67 -10.00
N THR A 299 10.25 -17.05 -10.72
CA THR A 299 10.56 -16.08 -11.79
C THR A 299 11.25 -14.83 -11.23
N ILE A 300 10.83 -14.32 -10.07
CA ILE A 300 11.48 -13.19 -9.40
C ILE A 300 12.90 -13.57 -8.98
N ASP A 301 13.09 -14.73 -8.40
CA ASP A 301 14.42 -15.23 -7.98
C ASP A 301 15.36 -15.41 -9.20
N GLU A 302 14.83 -15.88 -10.32
CA GLU A 302 15.58 -15.96 -11.57
C GLU A 302 16.01 -14.55 -12.03
N ILE A 303 15.08 -13.58 -12.08
CA ILE A 303 15.37 -12.18 -12.42
C ILE A 303 16.45 -11.62 -11.50
N GLU A 304 16.29 -11.76 -10.18
CA GLU A 304 17.24 -11.25 -9.19
C GLU A 304 18.65 -11.87 -9.31
N SER A 305 18.74 -13.09 -9.85
CA SER A 305 20.02 -13.80 -9.97
C SER A 305 20.98 -13.16 -10.97
N PHE A 306 20.48 -12.47 -12.00
CA PHE A 306 21.33 -11.91 -13.06
C PHE A 306 21.19 -10.38 -13.22
N ILE A 307 20.19 -9.72 -12.64
CA ILE A 307 20.13 -8.26 -12.67
C ILE A 307 21.08 -7.65 -11.64
N LYS A 308 21.65 -6.49 -12.01
CA LYS A 308 22.43 -5.68 -11.09
C LYS A 308 22.12 -4.22 -11.29
N VAL A 309 21.63 -3.56 -10.22
CA VAL A 309 21.46 -2.11 -10.19
C VAL A 309 22.81 -1.46 -9.93
N GLU A 310 23.29 -0.66 -10.88
CA GLU A 310 24.56 0.07 -10.79
C GLU A 310 24.28 1.51 -10.35
N ILE A 311 24.81 1.88 -9.18
CA ILE A 311 24.77 3.23 -8.58
C ILE A 311 26.22 3.72 -8.39
N GLN A 312 26.50 4.97 -8.79
CA GLN A 312 27.80 5.63 -8.63
C GLN A 312 27.74 6.65 -7.49
#